data_ff7bbc767732de4405b58608249fad17
#
_entry.id   ff7bbc767732de4405b58608249fad17
#
_cell.length_a   1.000
_cell.length_b   1.000
_cell.length_c   1.000
_cell.angle_alpha   90.00
_cell.angle_beta   90.00
_cell.angle_gamma   90.00
#
_symmetry.space_group_name_H-M   'P 1'
#
loop_
_entity.id
_entity.type
_entity.pdbx_description
1 polymer ?
#
loop_
_entity_poly.entity_id
_entity_poly.type
_entity_poly.pdbx_seq_one_letter_code
_entity_poly.pdbx_strand_id
1 'polypeptide(L)'
;IEQVDRRSVYRDIKMLQFCGYEIYQCADKKMGWYMKKHIFSDWEIKIMLDAVQQARCISAKEAKELKERLLDLTSKRSRSRFCHMMTPKAGNMDSDRETGYYIETMLEAMYLHKKIEFQYTEVNEKLQKVLRREGKKYSLNLYEIYWSDNTYYLIGAHDHYDRLTSYRLDRIENLEISQSDAIDAVEKIGPNPELIIRKYIEESVNHFLGETVRIEVEYKSEPALQFPFSSF
;
A
#
# COMPACT_ATOMS: atom_id res chain seq x y z
N ILE A 1 -40.33 -13.83 -1.67
CA ILE A 1 -39.20 -14.53 -2.34
C ILE A 1 -39.82 -15.09 -3.62
N GLU A 2 -39.50 -14.48 -4.77
CA GLU A 2 -39.88 -14.99 -6.09
C GLU A 2 -39.36 -16.43 -6.24
N GLN A 3 -40.26 -17.35 -6.62
CA GLN A 3 -39.91 -18.72 -6.92
C GLN A 3 -39.11 -18.74 -8.23
N VAL A 4 -37.77 -18.76 -8.11
CA VAL A 4 -36.90 -18.90 -9.27
C VAL A 4 -37.03 -20.30 -9.85
N ASP A 5 -37.32 -20.40 -11.17
CA ASP A 5 -37.46 -21.70 -11.85
C ASP A 5 -36.12 -22.47 -11.80
N ARG A 6 -36.17 -23.71 -11.38
CA ARG A 6 -35.01 -24.60 -11.28
C ARG A 6 -34.23 -24.72 -12.60
N ARG A 7 -34.92 -24.68 -13.75
CA ARG A 7 -34.26 -24.71 -15.08
C ARG A 7 -33.42 -23.47 -15.34
N SER A 8 -33.87 -22.29 -14.91
CA SER A 8 -33.10 -21.05 -15.01
C SER A 8 -31.81 -21.16 -14.21
N VAL A 9 -31.86 -21.64 -12.97
CA VAL A 9 -30.67 -21.82 -12.13
C VAL A 9 -29.65 -22.75 -12.79
N TYR A 10 -30.07 -23.86 -13.34
CA TYR A 10 -29.16 -24.80 -14.04
C TYR A 10 -28.54 -24.18 -15.30
N ARG A 11 -29.29 -23.37 -16.03
CA ARG A 11 -28.80 -22.65 -17.20
C ARG A 11 -27.75 -21.64 -16.80
N ASP A 12 -28.01 -20.88 -15.74
CA ASP A 12 -27.09 -19.85 -15.25
C ASP A 12 -25.79 -20.43 -14.69
N ILE A 13 -25.88 -21.59 -13.99
CA ILE A 13 -24.69 -22.34 -13.55
C ILE A 13 -23.85 -22.78 -14.75
N LYS A 14 -24.46 -23.32 -15.81
CA LYS A 14 -23.75 -23.72 -17.03
C LYS A 14 -23.10 -22.55 -17.72
N MET A 15 -23.75 -21.38 -17.75
CA MET A 15 -23.19 -20.17 -18.31
C MET A 15 -21.98 -19.68 -17.51
N LEU A 16 -22.06 -19.70 -16.19
CA LEU A 16 -20.94 -19.38 -15.31
C LEU A 16 -19.76 -20.34 -15.49
N GLN A 17 -20.04 -21.65 -15.62
CA GLN A 17 -19.00 -22.65 -15.93
C GLN A 17 -18.34 -22.38 -17.29
N PHE A 18 -19.12 -22.00 -18.30
CA PHE A 18 -18.60 -21.60 -19.62
C PHE A 18 -17.73 -20.35 -19.55
N CYS A 19 -18.05 -19.41 -18.65
CA CYS A 19 -17.25 -18.23 -18.37
C CYS A 19 -15.98 -18.52 -17.52
N GLY A 20 -15.69 -19.80 -17.23
CA GLY A 20 -14.47 -20.20 -16.53
C GLY A 20 -14.60 -20.30 -15.01
N TYR A 21 -15.79 -20.13 -14.44
CA TYR A 21 -16.00 -20.33 -13.01
C TYR A 21 -16.02 -21.82 -12.65
N GLU A 22 -15.20 -22.24 -11.69
CA GLU A 22 -15.12 -23.63 -11.21
C GLU A 22 -16.30 -23.95 -10.27
N ILE A 23 -17.45 -24.26 -10.85
CA ILE A 23 -18.68 -24.61 -10.11
C ILE A 23 -18.90 -26.10 -10.23
N TYR A 24 -19.01 -26.79 -9.09
CA TYR A 24 -19.19 -28.23 -8.99
C TYR A 24 -20.45 -28.57 -8.21
N GLN A 25 -21.08 -29.71 -8.60
CA GLN A 25 -22.19 -30.26 -7.83
C GLN A 25 -21.63 -31.07 -6.65
N CYS A 26 -22.20 -30.86 -5.45
CA CYS A 26 -21.86 -31.70 -4.30
C CYS A 26 -22.15 -33.20 -4.59
N ALA A 27 -21.32 -34.07 -4.03
CA ALA A 27 -21.52 -35.53 -4.14
C ALA A 27 -22.93 -35.94 -3.62
N ASP A 28 -23.39 -35.36 -2.53
CA ASP A 28 -24.78 -35.39 -2.12
C ASP A 28 -25.53 -34.26 -2.85
N LYS A 29 -26.37 -34.67 -3.83
CA LYS A 29 -27.16 -33.73 -4.65
C LYS A 29 -28.10 -32.82 -3.84
N LYS A 30 -28.46 -33.22 -2.62
CA LYS A 30 -29.27 -32.39 -1.71
C LYS A 30 -28.54 -31.17 -1.20
N MET A 31 -27.20 -31.21 -1.16
CA MET A 31 -26.37 -30.07 -0.73
C MET A 31 -26.13 -29.01 -1.82
N GLY A 32 -26.58 -29.30 -3.07
CA GLY A 32 -26.58 -28.32 -4.15
C GLY A 32 -25.22 -28.17 -4.88
N TRP A 33 -24.87 -26.97 -5.22
CA TRP A 33 -23.68 -26.58 -5.97
C TRP A 33 -22.72 -25.75 -5.12
N TYR A 34 -21.42 -25.88 -5.37
CA TYR A 34 -20.40 -25.06 -4.72
C TYR A 34 -19.37 -24.57 -5.75
N MET A 35 -18.83 -23.42 -5.51
CA MET A 35 -17.70 -22.89 -6.27
C MET A 35 -16.40 -23.29 -5.56
N LYS A 36 -15.51 -23.97 -6.29
CA LYS A 36 -14.28 -24.54 -5.70
C LYS A 36 -13.24 -23.47 -5.36
N LYS A 37 -13.25 -22.35 -6.07
CA LYS A 37 -12.21 -21.33 -5.95
C LYS A 37 -12.82 -20.05 -5.40
N HIS A 38 -12.55 -19.75 -4.14
CA HIS A 38 -12.55 -18.38 -3.69
C HIS A 38 -11.32 -17.67 -4.29
N ILE A 39 -11.43 -16.40 -4.63
CA ILE A 39 -10.30 -15.60 -5.16
C ILE A 39 -9.13 -15.68 -4.18
N PHE A 40 -9.42 -15.65 -2.88
CA PHE A 40 -8.46 -15.79 -1.80
C PHE A 40 -8.90 -16.89 -0.81
N SER A 41 -7.93 -17.61 -0.26
CA SER A 41 -8.11 -18.53 0.87
C SER A 41 -8.24 -17.76 2.19
N ASP A 42 -8.74 -18.43 3.23
CA ASP A 42 -8.94 -17.80 4.56
C ASP A 42 -7.61 -17.23 5.15
N TRP A 43 -6.49 -17.90 4.95
CA TRP A 43 -5.20 -17.44 5.48
C TRP A 43 -4.67 -16.22 4.71
N GLU A 44 -4.90 -16.12 3.40
CA GLU A 44 -4.53 -14.95 2.59
C GLU A 44 -5.33 -13.72 3.01
N ILE A 45 -6.65 -13.89 3.19
CA ILE A 45 -7.51 -12.84 3.74
C ILE A 45 -7.04 -12.43 5.15
N LYS A 46 -6.65 -13.40 5.99
CA LYS A 46 -6.16 -13.11 7.34
C LYS A 46 -4.92 -12.22 7.30
N ILE A 47 -3.94 -12.52 6.44
CA ILE A 47 -2.74 -11.70 6.28
C ILE A 47 -3.09 -10.29 5.80
N MET A 48 -3.99 -10.15 4.81
CA MET A 48 -4.42 -8.85 4.32
C MET A 48 -5.14 -8.03 5.41
N LEU A 49 -6.01 -8.67 6.20
CA LEU A 49 -6.68 -8.03 7.33
C LEU A 49 -5.69 -7.56 8.40
N ASP A 50 -4.66 -8.37 8.71
CA ASP A 50 -3.62 -8.00 9.66
C ASP A 50 -2.77 -6.83 9.13
N ALA A 51 -2.42 -6.84 7.84
CA ALA A 51 -1.71 -5.74 7.20
C ALA A 51 -2.50 -4.43 7.28
N VAL A 52 -3.80 -4.44 6.95
CA VAL A 52 -4.68 -3.28 7.10
C VAL A 52 -4.74 -2.82 8.56
N GLN A 53 -4.79 -3.76 9.51
CA GLN A 53 -4.83 -3.43 10.95
C GLN A 53 -3.55 -2.78 11.45
N GLN A 54 -2.40 -3.15 10.90
CA GLN A 54 -1.10 -2.59 11.27
C GLN A 54 -0.75 -1.31 10.49
N ALA A 55 -1.45 -1.02 9.41
CA ALA A 55 -1.20 0.14 8.58
C ALA A 55 -1.49 1.45 9.33
N ARG A 56 -0.44 2.18 9.70
CA ARG A 56 -0.55 3.47 10.40
C ARG A 56 -0.72 4.66 9.45
N CYS A 57 -0.55 4.44 8.16
CA CYS A 57 -0.63 5.46 7.11
C CYS A 57 -2.05 5.76 6.65
N ILE A 58 -3.02 4.93 7.00
CA ILE A 58 -4.43 5.11 6.66
C ILE A 58 -5.25 5.54 7.88
N SER A 59 -6.33 6.27 7.64
CA SER A 59 -7.25 6.65 8.69
C SER A 59 -8.07 5.46 9.21
N ALA A 60 -8.65 5.58 10.40
CA ALA A 60 -9.53 4.56 10.97
C ALA A 60 -10.75 4.27 10.06
N LYS A 61 -11.25 5.29 9.36
CA LYS A 61 -12.34 5.17 8.39
C LYS A 61 -11.92 4.31 7.21
N GLU A 62 -10.80 4.64 6.55
CA GLU A 62 -10.26 3.87 5.43
C GLU A 62 -9.94 2.42 5.82
N ALA A 63 -9.32 2.20 6.99
CA ALA A 63 -9.05 0.86 7.51
C ALA A 63 -10.33 0.04 7.71
N LYS A 64 -11.39 0.65 8.21
CA LYS A 64 -12.70 0.00 8.37
C LYS A 64 -13.32 -0.36 7.02
N GLU A 65 -13.30 0.55 6.07
CA GLU A 65 -13.82 0.31 4.72
C GLU A 65 -13.05 -0.80 4.00
N LEU A 66 -11.71 -0.79 4.05
CA LEU A 66 -10.87 -1.85 3.48
C LEU A 66 -11.16 -3.20 4.14
N LYS A 67 -11.30 -3.25 5.46
CA LYS A 67 -11.69 -4.46 6.19
C LYS A 67 -12.99 -5.04 5.66
N GLU A 68 -14.04 -4.21 5.53
CA GLU A 68 -15.35 -4.66 5.03
C GLU A 68 -15.23 -5.19 3.58
N ARG A 69 -14.53 -4.48 2.69
CA ARG A 69 -14.29 -4.92 1.30
C ARG A 69 -13.53 -6.25 1.24
N LEU A 70 -12.51 -6.45 2.08
CA LEU A 70 -11.80 -7.73 2.16
C LEU A 70 -12.71 -8.85 2.66
N LEU A 71 -13.57 -8.57 3.64
CA LEU A 71 -14.55 -9.54 4.15
C LEU A 71 -15.60 -9.91 3.11
N ASP A 72 -15.95 -9.01 2.19
CA ASP A 72 -16.87 -9.31 1.08
C ASP A 72 -16.28 -10.29 0.05
N LEU A 73 -14.95 -10.43 -0.01
CA LEU A 73 -14.26 -11.42 -0.84
C LEU A 73 -14.27 -12.82 -0.22
N THR A 74 -14.80 -12.98 0.99
CA THR A 74 -14.83 -14.24 1.72
C THR A 74 -16.19 -14.92 1.66
N SER A 75 -16.24 -16.20 2.01
CA SER A 75 -17.52 -16.91 2.23
C SER A 75 -18.23 -16.38 3.47
N LYS A 76 -19.56 -16.53 3.56
CA LYS A 76 -20.34 -16.19 4.75
C LYS A 76 -19.78 -16.84 6.02
N ARG A 77 -19.29 -18.09 5.92
CA ARG A 77 -18.68 -18.83 7.03
C ARG A 77 -17.34 -18.19 7.48
N SER A 78 -16.48 -17.85 6.53
CA SER A 78 -15.20 -17.22 6.81
C SER A 78 -15.41 -15.79 7.35
N ARG A 79 -16.35 -15.03 6.79
CA ARG A 79 -16.74 -13.71 7.30
C ARG A 79 -17.12 -13.78 8.78
N SER A 80 -17.93 -14.76 9.19
CA SER A 80 -18.31 -14.93 10.60
C SER A 80 -17.13 -15.21 11.53
N ARG A 81 -16.07 -15.86 11.03
CA ARG A 81 -14.85 -16.09 11.82
C ARG A 81 -14.03 -14.81 12.00
N PHE A 82 -14.02 -13.93 11.00
CA PHE A 82 -13.20 -12.73 10.99
C PHE A 82 -13.91 -11.49 11.56
N CYS A 83 -15.23 -11.51 11.70
CA CYS A 83 -15.98 -10.34 12.18
C CYS A 83 -15.61 -9.93 13.61
N HIS A 84 -15.13 -10.86 14.44
CA HIS A 84 -14.70 -10.61 15.82
C HIS A 84 -13.25 -10.12 15.94
N MET A 85 -12.52 -9.99 14.82
CA MET A 85 -11.17 -9.44 14.84
C MET A 85 -11.21 -7.96 15.22
N MET A 86 -10.27 -7.56 16.06
CA MET A 86 -10.18 -6.19 16.58
C MET A 86 -10.23 -5.18 15.43
N THR A 87 -10.96 -4.09 15.65
CA THR A 87 -10.88 -2.92 14.77
C THR A 87 -9.50 -2.29 14.95
N PRO A 88 -8.83 -1.89 13.88
CA PRO A 88 -7.54 -1.24 13.99
C PRO A 88 -7.63 -0.06 14.96
N LYS A 89 -6.63 0.07 15.86
CA LYS A 89 -6.43 1.35 16.51
C LYS A 89 -6.05 2.32 15.40
N ALA A 90 -6.82 3.39 15.24
CA ALA A 90 -6.48 4.47 14.33
C ALA A 90 -5.01 4.85 14.55
N GLY A 91 -4.20 4.83 13.51
CA GLY A 91 -2.91 5.49 13.53
C GLY A 91 -3.13 6.97 13.84
N ASN A 92 -2.11 7.64 14.36
CA ASN A 92 -2.14 9.08 14.66
C ASN A 92 -2.20 9.97 13.40
N MET A 93 -2.82 9.49 12.32
CA MET A 93 -3.04 10.30 11.13
C MET A 93 -4.27 11.18 11.36
N ASP A 94 -4.12 12.46 11.04
CA ASP A 94 -5.24 13.40 11.00
C ASP A 94 -6.39 12.74 10.23
N SER A 95 -7.58 12.74 10.84
CA SER A 95 -8.77 12.05 10.34
C SER A 95 -9.24 12.56 8.96
N ASP A 96 -8.70 13.68 8.50
CA ASP A 96 -9.09 14.35 7.27
C ASP A 96 -8.16 14.01 6.08
N ARG A 97 -7.10 13.21 6.29
CA ARG A 97 -6.16 12.90 5.22
C ARG A 97 -6.60 11.65 4.47
N GLU A 98 -6.98 11.83 3.24
CA GLU A 98 -7.33 10.74 2.31
C GLU A 98 -6.07 10.17 1.66
N THR A 99 -5.37 9.27 2.38
CA THR A 99 -4.17 8.58 1.85
C THR A 99 -4.48 7.84 0.56
N GLY A 100 -5.66 7.22 0.48
CA GLY A 100 -6.13 6.54 -0.72
C GLY A 100 -6.19 7.49 -1.93
N TYR A 101 -6.72 8.69 -1.76
CA TYR A 101 -6.78 9.69 -2.83
C TYR A 101 -5.37 10.08 -3.35
N TYR A 102 -4.42 10.27 -2.44
CA TYR A 102 -3.05 10.59 -2.85
C TYR A 102 -2.37 9.45 -3.59
N ILE A 103 -2.58 8.21 -3.16
CA ILE A 103 -2.06 7.03 -3.86
C ILE A 103 -2.67 6.93 -5.27
N GLU A 104 -3.98 7.08 -5.40
CA GLU A 104 -4.65 7.07 -6.71
C GLU A 104 -4.12 8.17 -7.62
N THR A 105 -3.98 9.41 -7.11
CA THR A 105 -3.42 10.54 -7.86
C THR A 105 -2.01 10.25 -8.37
N MET A 106 -1.16 9.64 -7.53
CA MET A 106 0.20 9.28 -7.91
C MET A 106 0.23 8.17 -8.96
N LEU A 107 -0.58 7.13 -8.81
CA LEU A 107 -0.70 6.04 -9.78
C LEU A 107 -1.19 6.56 -11.13
N GLU A 108 -2.15 7.48 -11.12
CA GLU A 108 -2.65 8.13 -12.35
C GLU A 108 -1.58 8.99 -12.99
N ALA A 109 -0.82 9.77 -12.22
CA ALA A 109 0.30 10.57 -12.74
C ALA A 109 1.36 9.69 -13.41
N MET A 110 1.72 8.56 -12.81
CA MET A 110 2.65 7.59 -13.39
C MET A 110 2.10 6.98 -14.68
N TYR A 111 0.81 6.61 -14.70
CA TYR A 111 0.16 6.07 -15.91
C TYR A 111 0.10 7.07 -17.05
N LEU A 112 -0.16 8.34 -16.75
CA LEU A 112 -0.21 9.43 -17.74
C LEU A 112 1.17 9.99 -18.13
N HIS A 113 2.24 9.48 -17.55
CA HIS A 113 3.62 10.01 -17.70
C HIS A 113 3.71 11.49 -17.37
N LYS A 114 3.05 11.93 -16.30
CA LYS A 114 3.05 13.31 -15.81
C LYS A 114 3.85 13.44 -14.51
N LYS A 115 4.41 14.63 -14.30
CA LYS A 115 4.99 14.99 -13.02
C LYS A 115 3.89 15.15 -11.97
N ILE A 116 4.29 15.05 -10.72
CA ILE A 116 3.45 15.46 -9.60
C ILE A 116 3.97 16.78 -9.02
N GLU A 117 3.05 17.57 -8.51
CA GLU A 117 3.35 18.81 -7.79
C GLU A 117 2.74 18.74 -6.39
N PHE A 118 3.50 19.16 -5.38
CA PHE A 118 3.06 19.11 -4.00
C PHE A 118 3.79 20.13 -3.13
N GLN A 119 3.27 20.41 -1.95
CA GLN A 119 3.96 21.10 -0.88
C GLN A 119 4.47 20.09 0.15
N TYR A 120 5.57 20.40 0.82
CA TYR A 120 6.17 19.48 1.79
C TYR A 120 6.24 20.12 3.16
N THR A 121 5.92 19.36 4.20
CA THR A 121 5.90 19.85 5.57
C THR A 121 7.12 19.35 6.35
N GLU A 122 7.52 20.15 7.33
CA GLU A 122 8.54 19.80 8.33
C GLU A 122 8.04 20.18 9.72
N VAL A 123 8.68 19.63 10.74
CA VAL A 123 8.36 19.95 12.13
C VAL A 123 9.32 21.02 12.61
N ASN A 124 8.77 22.14 13.08
CA ASN A 124 9.57 23.23 13.64
C ASN A 124 10.04 22.93 15.08
N GLU A 125 10.84 23.81 15.67
CA GLU A 125 11.35 23.70 17.05
C GLU A 125 10.24 23.59 18.11
N LYS A 126 9.04 24.08 17.81
CA LYS A 126 7.87 24.02 18.68
C LYS A 126 7.02 22.76 18.46
N LEU A 127 7.55 21.77 17.73
CA LEU A 127 6.85 20.53 17.34
C LEU A 127 5.57 20.76 16.52
N GLN A 128 5.46 21.88 15.82
CA GLN A 128 4.35 22.20 14.95
C GLN A 128 4.71 21.86 13.50
N LYS A 129 3.74 21.31 12.78
CA LYS A 129 3.86 21.01 11.35
C LYS A 129 3.74 22.32 10.57
N VAL A 130 4.78 22.66 9.81
CA VAL A 130 4.85 23.87 9.00
C VAL A 130 5.26 23.51 7.57
N LEU A 131 4.82 24.32 6.61
CA LEU A 131 5.24 24.13 5.21
C LEU A 131 6.72 24.50 5.06
N ARG A 132 7.48 23.58 4.48
CA ARG A 132 8.90 23.78 4.20
C ARG A 132 9.08 24.83 3.10
N ARG A 133 10.15 25.63 3.23
CA ARG A 133 10.50 26.69 2.27
C ARG A 133 9.32 27.62 1.95
N GLU A 134 8.63 28.10 2.99
CA GLU A 134 7.53 29.06 2.86
C GLU A 134 6.39 28.56 1.94
N GLY A 135 6.17 27.25 1.88
CA GLY A 135 5.12 26.66 1.06
C GLY A 135 5.44 26.51 -0.43
N LYS A 136 6.74 26.57 -0.79
CA LYS A 136 7.16 26.33 -2.18
C LYS A 136 6.64 24.98 -2.68
N LYS A 137 6.05 24.97 -3.87
CA LYS A 137 5.69 23.73 -4.58
C LYS A 137 6.94 23.01 -5.06
N TYR A 138 6.95 21.71 -4.88
CA TYR A 138 7.93 20.77 -5.42
C TYR A 138 7.33 20.13 -6.66
N SER A 139 8.12 20.01 -7.73
CA SER A 139 7.78 19.26 -8.93
C SER A 139 8.69 18.04 -9.01
N LEU A 140 8.12 16.85 -9.18
CA LEU A 140 8.85 15.58 -9.13
C LEU A 140 8.46 14.68 -10.30
N ASN A 141 9.47 14.14 -10.99
CA ASN A 141 9.31 12.99 -11.87
C ASN A 141 9.21 11.74 -10.98
N LEU A 142 8.01 11.23 -10.79
CA LEU A 142 7.73 10.11 -9.89
C LEU A 142 8.02 8.79 -10.60
N TYR A 143 8.86 7.94 -9.99
CA TYR A 143 9.26 6.64 -10.55
C TYR A 143 8.78 5.46 -9.73
N GLU A 144 8.68 5.60 -8.40
CA GLU A 144 8.27 4.50 -7.52
C GLU A 144 7.49 5.02 -6.31
N ILE A 145 6.54 4.23 -5.84
CA ILE A 145 5.82 4.42 -4.58
C ILE A 145 6.16 3.24 -3.69
N TYR A 146 6.95 3.47 -2.66
CA TYR A 146 7.52 2.43 -1.84
C TYR A 146 6.98 2.47 -0.41
N TRP A 147 6.58 1.32 0.11
CA TRP A 147 6.10 1.17 1.49
C TRP A 147 7.24 0.74 2.41
N SER A 148 7.54 1.53 3.43
CA SER A 148 8.49 1.21 4.50
C SER A 148 8.10 1.91 5.80
N ASP A 149 8.45 1.31 6.94
CA ASP A 149 8.27 1.89 8.27
C ASP A 149 6.87 2.46 8.53
N ASN A 150 5.84 1.73 8.11
CA ASN A 150 4.43 2.11 8.22
C ASN A 150 4.05 3.41 7.50
N THR A 151 4.80 3.84 6.50
CA THR A 151 4.45 4.98 5.64
C THR A 151 4.83 4.70 4.19
N TYR A 152 4.25 5.46 3.27
CA TYR A 152 4.65 5.47 1.87
C TYR A 152 5.75 6.51 1.64
N TYR A 153 6.67 6.15 0.77
CA TYR A 153 7.70 7.03 0.24
C TYR A 153 7.53 7.17 -1.26
N LEU A 154 7.65 8.38 -1.76
CA LEU A 154 7.70 8.72 -3.16
C LEU A 154 9.16 8.79 -3.56
N ILE A 155 9.55 8.02 -4.57
CA ILE A 155 10.91 8.04 -5.10
C ILE A 155 10.88 8.60 -6.51
N GLY A 156 11.70 9.58 -6.77
CA GLY A 156 11.74 10.25 -8.06
C GLY A 156 12.95 11.15 -8.20
N ALA A 157 12.95 11.99 -9.24
CA ALA A 157 14.01 12.96 -9.48
C ALA A 157 13.44 14.33 -9.87
N HIS A 158 14.12 15.38 -9.46
CA HIS A 158 13.84 16.74 -9.94
C HIS A 158 14.52 17.00 -11.28
N ASP A 159 13.98 17.89 -12.10
CA ASP A 159 14.56 18.20 -13.41
C ASP A 159 16.02 18.65 -13.36
N HIS A 160 16.37 19.40 -12.31
CA HIS A 160 17.69 20.01 -12.20
C HIS A 160 18.73 19.17 -11.47
N TYR A 161 18.36 17.97 -10.99
CA TYR A 161 19.26 17.10 -10.24
C TYR A 161 19.27 15.68 -10.81
N ASP A 162 20.46 15.16 -11.11
CA ASP A 162 20.64 13.81 -11.65
C ASP A 162 20.77 12.76 -10.52
N ARG A 163 19.99 12.93 -9.46
CA ARG A 163 19.96 12.00 -8.34
C ARG A 163 18.53 11.74 -7.90
N LEU A 164 18.30 10.53 -7.42
CA LEU A 164 17.05 10.16 -6.77
C LEU A 164 16.87 10.94 -5.47
N THR A 165 15.64 11.20 -5.16
CA THR A 165 15.20 11.79 -3.89
C THR A 165 13.95 11.06 -3.42
N SER A 166 13.74 11.04 -2.10
CA SER A 166 12.57 10.44 -1.49
C SER A 166 11.78 11.46 -0.66
N TYR A 167 10.47 11.30 -0.68
CA TYR A 167 9.54 12.12 0.11
C TYR A 167 8.56 11.22 0.83
N ARG A 168 8.32 11.47 2.11
CA ARG A 168 7.32 10.75 2.90
C ARG A 168 5.93 11.26 2.56
N LEU A 169 4.99 10.36 2.28
CA LEU A 169 3.62 10.71 1.94
C LEU A 169 2.91 11.48 3.07
N ASP A 170 3.19 11.13 4.33
CA ASP A 170 2.58 11.77 5.51
C ASP A 170 3.00 13.25 5.72
N ARG A 171 3.99 13.72 4.96
CA ARG A 171 4.47 15.11 4.94
C ARG A 171 4.09 15.89 3.70
N ILE A 172 3.38 15.26 2.78
CA ILE A 172 2.94 15.88 1.52
C ILE A 172 1.61 16.58 1.75
N GLU A 173 1.46 17.78 1.24
CA GLU A 173 0.22 18.55 1.20
C GLU A 173 -0.04 19.04 -0.23
N ASN A 174 -1.32 19.20 -0.58
CA ASN A 174 -1.75 19.78 -1.86
C ASN A 174 -1.13 19.04 -3.07
N LEU A 175 -1.21 17.69 -3.06
CA LEU A 175 -0.73 16.86 -4.16
C LEU A 175 -1.65 17.01 -5.38
N GLU A 176 -1.06 17.30 -6.54
CA GLU A 176 -1.75 17.41 -7.80
C GLU A 176 -0.91 16.85 -8.97
N ILE A 177 -1.57 16.43 -10.05
CA ILE A 177 -0.90 16.03 -11.29
C ILE A 177 -0.52 17.31 -12.06
N SER A 178 0.76 17.43 -12.40
CA SER A 178 1.25 18.55 -13.19
C SER A 178 0.78 18.47 -14.66
N GLN A 179 0.69 19.62 -15.32
CA GLN A 179 0.49 19.66 -16.78
C GLN A 179 1.74 19.21 -17.56
N SER A 180 2.91 19.26 -16.92
CA SER A 180 4.20 18.92 -17.52
C SER A 180 4.39 17.41 -17.60
N ASP A 181 4.97 16.94 -18.72
CA ASP A 181 5.35 15.55 -18.88
C ASP A 181 6.52 15.19 -17.95
N ALA A 182 6.49 13.98 -17.42
CA ALA A 182 7.59 13.44 -16.64
C ALA A 182 8.74 13.05 -17.59
N ILE A 183 9.97 13.25 -17.13
CA ILE A 183 11.17 12.72 -17.79
C ILE A 183 11.23 11.23 -17.48
N ASP A 184 11.43 10.40 -18.50
CA ASP A 184 11.56 8.96 -18.35
C ASP A 184 12.71 8.59 -17.39
N ALA A 185 12.50 7.55 -16.61
CA ALA A 185 13.49 7.10 -15.63
C ALA A 185 14.82 6.68 -16.29
N VAL A 186 14.76 6.02 -17.46
CA VAL A 186 15.96 5.62 -18.21
C VAL A 186 16.76 6.84 -18.67
N GLU A 187 16.08 7.88 -19.13
CA GLU A 187 16.72 9.13 -19.55
C GLU A 187 17.34 9.88 -18.36
N LYS A 188 16.62 9.90 -17.22
CA LYS A 188 17.00 10.75 -16.08
C LYS A 188 18.03 10.12 -15.15
N ILE A 189 17.89 8.83 -14.86
CA ILE A 189 18.73 8.14 -13.86
C ILE A 189 19.61 7.03 -14.46
N GLY A 190 19.45 6.75 -15.77
CA GLY A 190 20.31 5.83 -16.53
C GLY A 190 19.69 4.48 -16.84
N PRO A 191 20.41 3.63 -17.56
CA PRO A 191 19.96 2.32 -17.95
C PRO A 191 19.72 1.45 -16.71
N ASN A 192 18.67 0.65 -16.72
CA ASN A 192 18.20 -0.20 -15.61
C ASN A 192 17.70 0.58 -14.38
N PRO A 193 16.72 1.48 -14.55
CA PRO A 193 16.20 2.33 -13.47
C PRO A 193 15.68 1.51 -12.27
N GLU A 194 15.09 0.35 -12.50
CA GLU A 194 14.61 -0.54 -11.42
C GLU A 194 15.74 -0.97 -10.48
N LEU A 195 16.90 -1.32 -11.02
CA LEU A 195 18.07 -1.71 -10.22
C LEU A 195 18.61 -0.51 -9.42
N ILE A 196 18.65 0.66 -10.06
CA ILE A 196 19.11 1.91 -9.43
C ILE A 196 18.18 2.30 -8.27
N ILE A 197 16.86 2.24 -8.48
CA ILE A 197 15.85 2.54 -7.46
C ILE A 197 15.95 1.53 -6.31
N ARG A 198 16.05 0.23 -6.62
CA ARG A 198 16.23 -0.81 -5.60
C ARG A 198 17.46 -0.57 -4.74
N LYS A 199 18.62 -0.31 -5.37
CA LYS A 199 19.86 0.00 -4.68
C LYS A 199 19.70 1.25 -3.79
N TYR A 200 19.05 2.29 -4.30
CA TYR A 200 18.76 3.50 -3.53
C TYR A 200 17.95 3.18 -2.27
N ILE A 201 16.93 2.32 -2.37
CA ILE A 201 16.11 1.90 -1.23
C ILE A 201 16.94 1.10 -0.22
N GLU A 202 17.75 0.14 -0.69
CA GLU A 202 18.58 -0.74 0.16
C GLU A 202 19.69 0.01 0.89
N GLU A 203 20.30 1.01 0.25
CA GLU A 203 21.42 1.80 0.81
C GLU A 203 20.95 2.98 1.67
N SER A 204 19.67 3.33 1.65
CA SER A 204 19.16 4.44 2.44
C SER A 204 18.63 3.99 3.81
N VAL A 205 19.27 4.44 4.89
CA VAL A 205 18.76 4.27 6.25
C VAL A 205 17.73 5.36 6.51
N ASN A 206 16.48 5.01 6.81
CA ASN A 206 15.37 5.96 6.94
C ASN A 206 15.25 6.93 5.75
N HIS A 207 15.62 6.47 4.55
CA HIS A 207 15.67 7.27 3.31
C HIS A 207 16.61 8.48 3.35
N PHE A 208 17.63 8.46 4.22
CA PHE A 208 18.75 9.37 4.18
C PHE A 208 19.95 8.67 3.52
N LEU A 209 20.51 9.29 2.48
CA LEU A 209 21.74 8.82 1.86
C LEU A 209 22.93 9.22 2.73
N GLY A 210 23.80 8.26 3.01
CA GLY A 210 25.08 8.44 3.67
C GLY A 210 26.15 7.62 3.01
N GLU A 211 27.38 7.74 3.46
CA GLU A 211 28.46 6.83 3.07
C GLU A 211 28.22 5.46 3.72
N THR A 212 28.27 4.41 2.92
CA THR A 212 28.16 3.04 3.42
C THR A 212 29.45 2.69 4.16
N VAL A 213 29.36 2.50 5.48
CA VAL A 213 30.48 2.06 6.31
C VAL A 213 30.21 0.66 6.85
N ARG A 214 31.25 -0.17 6.90
CA ARG A 214 31.17 -1.46 7.56
C ARG A 214 31.49 -1.29 9.04
N ILE A 215 30.57 -1.66 9.91
CA ILE A 215 30.74 -1.63 11.36
C ILE A 215 30.83 -3.08 11.85
N GLU A 216 31.92 -3.43 12.55
CA GLU A 216 32.04 -4.66 13.30
C GLU A 216 31.75 -4.37 14.77
N VAL A 217 30.73 -5.07 15.32
CA VAL A 217 30.32 -4.88 16.72
C VAL A 217 30.65 -6.18 17.47
N GLU A 218 31.63 -6.12 18.37
CA GLU A 218 31.83 -7.19 19.36
C GLU A 218 30.94 -6.93 20.57
N TYR A 219 30.14 -7.91 20.95
CA TYR A 219 29.38 -7.85 22.18
C TYR A 219 29.61 -9.09 23.04
N LYS A 220 29.72 -8.87 24.34
CA LYS A 220 29.71 -9.98 25.29
C LYS A 220 28.26 -10.29 25.66
N SER A 221 27.78 -11.47 25.30
CA SER A 221 26.46 -11.92 25.73
C SER A 221 26.53 -12.33 27.21
N GLU A 222 26.04 -11.52 28.11
CA GLU A 222 25.69 -12.00 29.45
C GLU A 222 24.29 -12.63 29.37
N PRO A 223 24.07 -13.80 30.01
CA PRO A 223 22.81 -14.56 29.87
C PRO A 223 21.54 -13.85 30.36
N ALA A 224 21.68 -12.69 31.04
CA ALA A 224 20.57 -11.97 31.68
C ALA A 224 19.94 -10.86 30.88
N LEU A 225 20.46 -10.51 29.68
CA LEU A 225 19.93 -9.39 28.86
C LEU A 225 19.56 -9.89 27.47
N GLN A 226 18.43 -10.60 27.39
CA GLN A 226 17.71 -10.74 26.13
C GLN A 226 16.93 -9.44 25.86
N PHE A 227 17.61 -8.43 25.34
CA PHE A 227 16.89 -7.35 24.67
C PHE A 227 16.47 -7.85 23.29
N PRO A 228 15.19 -7.81 22.96
CA PRO A 228 14.79 -8.06 21.58
C PRO A 228 15.35 -6.90 20.72
N PHE A 229 16.40 -7.20 19.96
CA PHE A 229 16.79 -6.32 18.85
C PHE A 229 15.69 -6.41 17.77
N SER A 230 14.67 -5.61 17.93
CA SER A 230 13.77 -5.29 16.86
C SER A 230 14.00 -3.82 16.50
N SER A 231 14.49 -3.62 15.31
CA SER A 231 14.57 -2.36 14.56
C SER A 231 15.66 -1.35 14.98
N PHE A 232 16.75 -1.42 14.29
CA PHE A 232 17.43 -0.22 13.80
C PHE A 232 17.24 -0.12 12.29
#